data_016d0faefc609e24a96315c018e91c21
#
_entry.id   016d0faefc609e24a96315c018e91c21
#
_cell.length_a   1.000
_cell.length_b   1.000
_cell.length_c   1.000
_cell.angle_alpha   90.00
_cell.angle_beta   90.00
_cell.angle_gamma   90.00
#
_symmetry.space_group_name_H-M   'P 1'
#
loop_
_entity.id
_entity.type
_entity.pdbx_description
1 polymer ?
#
loop_
_entity_poly.entity_id
_entity_poly.type
_entity_poly.pdbx_seq_one_letter_code
_entity_poly.pdbx_strand_id
1 'polypeptide(L)'
;MASVEVMKERARIAGRFNLSARQNPEHRELVALAAQKAGGECQMVPVAPGEDESEVLHRARKVAGGKPVIIVTEADGELHARLFDSENN
;
A
#
# COMPACT_ATOMS: atom_id res chain seq x y z
N MET A 1 11.69 -8.58 -13.16
CA MET A 1 11.81 -7.11 -13.28
C MET A 1 10.50 -6.51 -13.77
N ALA A 2 10.05 -5.45 -13.13
CA ALA A 2 8.77 -4.85 -13.52
C ALA A 2 8.91 -4.07 -14.84
N SER A 3 7.90 -4.16 -15.69
CA SER A 3 7.89 -3.40 -16.93
C SER A 3 7.66 -1.91 -16.66
N VAL A 4 7.94 -1.07 -17.64
CA VAL A 4 7.69 0.37 -17.52
C VAL A 4 6.22 0.63 -17.27
N GLU A 5 5.33 -0.12 -17.92
CA GLU A 5 3.90 0.05 -17.74
C GLU A 5 3.45 -0.27 -16.31
N VAL A 6 3.99 -1.34 -15.75
CA VAL A 6 3.69 -1.69 -14.35
C VAL A 6 4.16 -0.59 -13.41
N MET A 7 5.36 -0.05 -13.65
CA MET A 7 5.89 1.02 -12.82
C MET A 7 5.03 2.28 -12.91
N LYS A 8 4.53 2.60 -14.12
CA LYS A 8 3.63 3.74 -14.30
C LYS A 8 2.32 3.54 -13.56
N GLU A 9 1.77 2.33 -13.62
CA GLU A 9 0.52 2.03 -12.92
C GLU A 9 0.69 2.09 -11.40
N ARG A 10 1.81 1.60 -10.89
CA ARG A 10 2.11 1.72 -9.46
C ARG A 10 2.18 3.18 -9.04
N ALA A 11 2.86 4.01 -9.84
CA ALA A 11 3.00 5.43 -9.52
C ALA A 11 1.65 6.13 -9.56
N ARG A 12 0.78 5.77 -10.51
CA ARG A 12 -0.56 6.34 -10.61
C ARG A 12 -1.39 6.00 -9.39
N ILE A 13 -1.36 4.75 -8.97
CA ILE A 13 -2.11 4.30 -7.80
C ILE A 13 -1.57 4.96 -6.53
N ALA A 14 -0.26 5.06 -6.41
CA ALA A 14 0.36 5.72 -5.26
C ALA A 14 -0.06 7.19 -5.18
N GLY A 15 -0.08 7.88 -6.32
CA GLY A 15 -0.52 9.28 -6.35
C GLY A 15 -1.98 9.43 -5.96
N ARG A 16 -2.85 8.54 -6.45
CA ARG A 16 -4.26 8.54 -6.06
C ARG A 16 -4.42 8.32 -4.57
N PHE A 17 -3.68 7.37 -4.02
CA PHE A 17 -3.80 7.08 -2.60
C PHE A 17 -3.30 8.25 -1.75
N ASN A 18 -2.19 8.88 -2.13
CA ASN A 18 -1.67 10.03 -1.39
C ASN A 18 -2.68 11.17 -1.35
N LEU A 19 -3.37 11.40 -2.45
CA LEU A 19 -4.44 12.41 -2.49
C LEU A 19 -5.61 11.99 -1.61
N SER A 20 -6.05 10.73 -1.74
CA SER A 20 -7.17 10.21 -0.96
C SER A 20 -6.87 10.25 0.54
N ALA A 21 -5.63 9.99 0.93
CA ALA A 21 -5.24 10.03 2.35
C ALA A 21 -5.40 11.43 2.96
N ARG A 22 -5.45 12.46 2.14
CA ARG A 22 -5.69 13.83 2.62
C ARG A 22 -7.17 14.17 2.70
N GLN A 23 -7.99 13.54 1.86
CA GLN A 23 -9.39 13.93 1.67
C GLN A 23 -10.38 12.92 2.24
N ASN A 24 -10.05 11.65 2.17
CA ASN A 24 -10.93 10.57 2.61
C ASN A 24 -10.62 10.21 4.06
N PRO A 25 -11.56 10.41 4.99
CA PRO A 25 -11.31 10.12 6.41
C PRO A 25 -10.87 8.69 6.67
N GLU A 26 -11.44 7.73 5.94
CA GLU A 26 -11.10 6.32 6.10
C GLU A 26 -9.63 6.05 5.78
N HIS A 27 -9.14 6.61 4.67
CA HIS A 27 -7.74 6.44 4.30
C HIS A 27 -6.82 7.23 5.21
N ARG A 28 -7.25 8.41 5.65
CA ARG A 28 -6.46 9.21 6.58
C ARG A 28 -6.27 8.48 7.91
N GLU A 29 -7.33 7.87 8.41
CA GLU A 29 -7.27 7.11 9.65
C GLU A 29 -6.38 5.88 9.51
N LEU A 30 -6.45 5.21 8.36
CA LEU A 30 -5.60 4.06 8.10
C LEU A 30 -4.12 4.43 8.13
N VAL A 31 -3.78 5.55 7.49
CA VAL A 31 -2.39 6.02 7.47
C VAL A 31 -1.92 6.38 8.88
N ALA A 32 -2.78 7.03 9.65
CA ALA A 32 -2.45 7.40 11.03
C ALA A 32 -2.22 6.16 11.89
N LEU A 33 -3.09 5.17 11.76
CA LEU A 33 -2.95 3.93 12.51
C LEU A 33 -1.67 3.18 12.10
N ALA A 34 -1.41 3.13 10.80
CA ALA A 34 -0.21 2.47 10.30
C ALA A 34 1.07 3.13 10.81
N ALA A 35 1.10 4.47 10.82
CA ALA A 35 2.24 5.21 11.34
C ALA A 35 2.43 4.95 12.83
N GLN A 36 1.35 4.88 13.58
CA GLN A 36 1.41 4.58 15.00
C GLN A 36 2.00 3.20 15.25
N LYS A 37 1.53 2.21 14.51
CA LYS A 37 2.01 0.83 14.68
C LYS A 37 3.47 0.67 14.22
N ALA A 38 3.88 1.45 13.23
CA ALA A 38 5.25 1.40 12.71
C ALA A 38 6.23 2.21 13.56
N GLY A 39 5.74 3.02 14.47
CA GLY A 39 6.59 3.90 15.25
C GLY A 39 7.15 5.05 14.44
N GLY A 40 6.46 5.44 13.37
CA GLY A 40 6.91 6.50 12.47
C GLY A 40 6.24 6.34 11.12
N GLU A 41 6.99 6.56 10.04
CA GLU A 41 6.45 6.37 8.71
C GLU A 41 6.17 4.91 8.42
N CYS A 42 5.01 4.65 7.80
CA CYS A 42 4.65 3.32 7.34
C CYS A 42 4.75 3.27 5.82
N GLN A 43 5.35 2.22 5.30
CA GLN A 43 5.50 2.06 3.87
C GLN A 43 4.17 1.75 3.21
N MET A 44 3.86 2.46 2.13
CA MET A 44 2.69 2.19 1.30
C MET A 44 3.16 1.50 0.02
N VAL A 45 2.48 0.42 -0.35
CA VAL A 45 2.89 -0.40 -1.49
C VAL A 45 1.72 -0.50 -2.47
N PRO A 46 1.83 0.16 -3.63
CA PRO A 46 0.80 0.04 -4.65
C PRO A 46 0.93 -1.28 -5.41
N VAL A 47 -0.21 -1.86 -5.76
CA VAL A 47 -0.26 -3.08 -6.57
C VAL A 47 -0.90 -2.72 -7.90
N ALA A 48 -0.14 -2.87 -8.99
CA ALA A 48 -0.64 -2.55 -10.32
C ALA A 48 -1.62 -3.62 -10.79
N PRO A 49 -2.56 -3.26 -11.68
CA PRO A 49 -3.45 -4.26 -12.29
C PRO A 49 -2.63 -5.36 -12.95
N GLY A 50 -3.02 -6.59 -12.69
CA GLY A 50 -2.32 -7.75 -13.23
C GLY A 50 -1.19 -8.28 -12.37
N GLU A 51 -0.78 -7.54 -11.34
CA GLU A 51 0.20 -8.05 -10.39
C GLU A 51 -0.48 -8.95 -9.36
N ASP A 52 0.27 -9.94 -8.88
CA ASP A 52 -0.21 -10.82 -7.83
C ASP A 52 -0.03 -10.12 -6.48
N GLU A 53 -1.15 -9.79 -5.84
CA GLU A 53 -1.14 -9.09 -4.56
C GLU A 53 -0.35 -9.85 -3.50
N SER A 54 -0.49 -11.17 -3.47
CA SER A 54 0.22 -12.00 -2.47
C SER A 54 1.72 -11.91 -2.63
N GLU A 55 2.20 -11.93 -3.88
CA GLU A 55 3.63 -11.80 -4.16
C GLU A 55 4.15 -10.42 -3.79
N VAL A 56 3.39 -9.39 -4.14
CA VAL A 56 3.78 -8.01 -3.82
C VAL A 56 3.86 -7.85 -2.31
N LEU A 57 2.87 -8.36 -1.59
CA LEU A 57 2.85 -8.30 -0.13
C LEU A 57 4.05 -9.03 0.46
N HIS A 58 4.35 -10.22 -0.03
CA HIS A 58 5.47 -11.01 0.46
C HIS A 58 6.79 -10.26 0.33
N ARG A 59 7.03 -9.67 -0.83
CA ARG A 59 8.26 -8.89 -1.06
C ARG A 59 8.30 -7.63 -0.20
N ALA A 60 7.17 -6.96 -0.07
CA ALA A 60 7.09 -5.75 0.75
C ALA A 60 7.39 -6.03 2.21
N ARG A 61 6.90 -7.15 2.73
CA ARG A 61 7.15 -7.53 4.12
C ARG A 61 8.62 -7.82 4.37
N LYS A 62 9.29 -8.44 3.40
CA LYS A 62 10.73 -8.68 3.52
C LYS A 62 11.51 -7.38 3.58
N VAL A 63 11.16 -6.44 2.69
CA VAL A 63 11.83 -5.14 2.66
C VAL A 63 11.56 -4.35 3.93
N ALA A 64 10.33 -4.44 4.45
CA ALA A 64 9.94 -3.71 5.65
C ALA A 64 10.59 -4.24 6.93
N GLY A 65 11.17 -5.44 6.88
CA GLY A 65 11.88 -5.98 8.04
C GLY A 65 11.02 -6.16 9.27
N GLY A 66 9.78 -6.60 9.07
CA GLY A 66 8.85 -6.84 10.16
C GLY A 66 7.95 -5.67 10.52
N LYS A 67 8.13 -4.54 9.86
CA LYS A 67 7.25 -3.38 10.10
C LYS A 67 5.96 -3.50 9.30
N PRO A 68 4.87 -2.87 9.76
CA PRO A 68 3.62 -2.90 9.01
C PRO A 68 3.74 -2.22 7.64
N VAL A 69 2.93 -2.67 6.69
CA VAL A 69 2.86 -2.06 5.36
C VAL A 69 1.40 -1.86 4.98
N ILE A 70 1.13 -0.83 4.18
CA ILE A 70 -0.19 -0.59 3.61
C ILE A 70 -0.15 -1.06 2.17
N ILE A 71 -1.04 -1.99 1.82
CA ILE A 71 -1.19 -2.45 0.45
C ILE A 71 -2.36 -1.70 -0.18
N VAL A 72 -2.12 -1.09 -1.33
CA VAL A 72 -3.15 -0.34 -2.04
C VAL A 72 -3.43 -1.00 -3.38
N THR A 73 -4.67 -1.38 -3.58
CA THR A 73 -5.13 -1.96 -4.85
C THR A 73 -6.20 -1.07 -5.46
N GLU A 74 -6.46 -1.29 -6.74
CA GLU A 74 -7.51 -0.57 -7.45
C GLU A 74 -8.44 -1.58 -8.09
N ALA A 75 -9.73 -1.47 -7.81
CA ALA A 75 -10.74 -2.34 -8.38
C ALA A 75 -11.97 -1.51 -8.71
N ASP A 76 -12.46 -1.65 -9.94
CA ASP A 76 -13.66 -0.94 -10.40
C ASP A 76 -13.55 0.56 -10.23
N GLY A 77 -12.36 1.10 -10.46
CA GLY A 77 -12.12 2.54 -10.33
C GLY A 77 -11.95 3.03 -8.92
N GLU A 78 -12.08 2.15 -7.93
CA GLU A 78 -11.95 2.55 -6.53
C GLU A 78 -10.66 2.05 -5.92
N LEU A 79 -10.13 2.82 -4.98
CA LEU A 79 -8.94 2.42 -4.24
C LEU A 79 -9.34 1.64 -2.99
N HIS A 80 -8.62 0.55 -2.77
CA HIS A 80 -8.76 -0.25 -1.57
C HIS A 80 -7.42 -0.32 -0.88
N ALA A 81 -7.37 0.10 0.37
CA ALA A 81 -6.14 0.11 1.14
C ALA A 81 -6.31 -0.78 2.35
N ARG A 82 -5.31 -1.62 2.62
CA ARG A 82 -5.34 -2.51 3.78
C ARG A 82 -4.00 -2.47 4.48
N LEU A 83 -4.06 -2.52 5.81
CA LEU A 83 -2.88 -2.56 6.64
C LEU A 83 -2.53 -4.01 6.97
N PHE A 84 -1.30 -4.38 6.70
CA PHE A 84 -0.77 -5.69 7.07
C PHE A 84 0.29 -5.49 8.13
N ASP A 85 0.00 -6.03 9.30
CA ASP A 85 0.91 -5.97 10.43
C ASP A 85 1.65 -7.30 10.53
N SER A 86 2.96 -7.23 10.64
CA SER A 86 3.79 -8.43 10.67
C SER A 86 3.47 -9.33 11.86
N GLU A 87 2.87 -8.80 12.90
CA GLU A 87 2.51 -9.59 14.07
C GLU A 87 1.33 -10.50 13.83
N ASN A 88 0.57 -10.26 12.77
CA ASN A 88 -0.65 -11.01 12.48
C ASN A 88 -0.46 -11.98 11.32
N ASN A 89 0.66 -12.57 11.22
CA ASN A 89 0.93 -13.52 10.13
C ASN A 89 0.05 -14.74 10.18
#